data_03c2626835c7d45d41d91213203e0c4b
#
_entry.id   03c2626835c7d45d41d91213203e0c4b
#
_cell.length_a   1.000
_cell.length_b   1.000
_cell.length_c   1.000
_cell.angle_alpha   90.00
_cell.angle_beta   90.00
_cell.angle_gamma   90.00
#
_symmetry.space_group_name_H-M   'P 1'
#
loop_
_entity.id
_entity.type
_entity.pdbx_description
1 polymer ?
#
loop_
_entity_poly.entity_id
_entity_poly.type
_entity_poly.pdbx_seq_one_letter_code
_entity_poly.pdbx_strand_id
1 'polypeptide(L)'
;MDHRTFPRAATCVVMLAVCGIGLNYCAAPAQAQANIDVNLSFFYDRLAPHGEWIEHPQHNWIWRPNGMPVDWRPYTDGRWAYTDDFGWVWDSDLDWGWACFHYGRWDWDDQIGWFWVPGYTWGPAWVSWCTAPGFIGWAPLPPIVRWRAGVGLDLHGFDLDDIPARRWVFVENRFFDEPALRLHVELPARNVTILRQRTNITRFDIVGGRIVNIGVPVARVRELTGRPVPRFQVQHVDSVAALRLPHERSGVVNVFSPRVQRAPDGVVPPRREELERRQQAERAQLEERQRAEQANMEQRHQVERAAPGARTEQVQPRQEAERRALQSEHQRQQRLLNNRHREESQRAERGRSVAQGESGRPSRR
;
A
#
# COMPACT_ATOMS: atom_id res chain seq x y z
N MET A 1 101.44 -2.49 25.44
CA MET A 1 100.93 -2.92 24.13
C MET A 1 99.83 -3.89 24.40
N ASP A 2 98.60 -3.34 24.52
CA ASP A 2 97.42 -4.08 25.02
C ASP A 2 96.52 -4.43 23.89
N HIS A 3 96.29 -5.70 23.71
CA HIS A 3 95.24 -6.25 22.85
C HIS A 3 94.00 -6.44 23.68
N ARG A 4 92.98 -5.56 23.51
CA ARG A 4 91.67 -5.78 24.08
C ARG A 4 90.77 -6.45 23.03
N THR A 5 90.41 -7.69 23.34
CA THR A 5 89.41 -8.49 22.66
C THR A 5 87.98 -8.07 23.06
N PHE A 6 87.14 -7.78 22.12
CA PHE A 6 85.71 -7.56 22.32
C PHE A 6 84.94 -8.88 22.14
N PRO A 7 83.95 -9.18 23.01
CA PRO A 7 83.08 -10.34 22.82
C PRO A 7 81.96 -10.10 21.80
N ARG A 8 81.73 -11.11 21.01
CA ARG A 8 80.67 -11.18 20.03
C ARG A 8 79.30 -11.22 20.74
N ALA A 9 78.43 -10.28 20.49
CA ALA A 9 77.01 -10.27 20.84
C ALA A 9 76.22 -11.25 19.97
N ALA A 10 75.57 -12.22 20.61
CA ALA A 10 74.60 -13.12 19.95
C ALA A 10 73.27 -12.40 19.74
N THR A 11 72.90 -12.21 18.47
CA THR A 11 71.60 -11.64 18.12
C THR A 11 70.52 -12.72 18.19
N CYS A 12 69.71 -12.72 19.24
CA CYS A 12 68.49 -13.52 19.29
C CYS A 12 67.43 -12.89 18.34
N VAL A 13 67.11 -13.57 17.24
CA VAL A 13 65.98 -13.25 16.39
C VAL A 13 64.74 -13.84 17.04
N VAL A 14 63.87 -12.96 17.61
CA VAL A 14 62.56 -13.33 18.10
C VAL A 14 61.61 -13.27 16.87
N MET A 15 61.24 -14.44 16.35
CA MET A 15 60.15 -14.56 15.38
C MET A 15 58.81 -14.33 16.11
N LEU A 16 58.22 -13.17 15.92
CA LEU A 16 56.83 -12.90 16.28
C LEU A 16 55.93 -13.58 15.23
N ALA A 17 55.32 -14.70 15.62
CA ALA A 17 54.23 -15.32 14.86
C ALA A 17 52.98 -14.43 15.01
N VAL A 18 52.69 -13.62 14.01
CA VAL A 18 51.40 -12.89 13.91
C VAL A 18 50.35 -13.93 13.49
N CYS A 19 49.58 -14.46 14.50
CA CYS A 19 48.34 -15.17 14.25
C CYS A 19 47.34 -14.17 13.68
N GLY A 20 47.24 -14.13 12.35
CA GLY A 20 46.16 -13.45 11.64
C GLY A 20 44.83 -14.15 11.96
N ILE A 21 44.05 -13.61 12.91
CA ILE A 21 42.64 -13.96 13.07
C ILE A 21 41.94 -13.40 11.84
N GLY A 22 41.79 -14.23 10.81
CA GLY A 22 40.91 -13.93 9.67
C GLY A 22 39.48 -13.84 10.19
N LEU A 23 38.98 -12.62 10.37
CA LEU A 23 37.55 -12.37 10.47
C LEU A 23 36.94 -12.78 9.15
N ASN A 24 36.48 -14.03 9.05
CA ASN A 24 35.55 -14.44 8.01
C ASN A 24 34.27 -13.64 8.23
N TYR A 25 34.15 -12.51 7.56
CA TYR A 25 32.85 -11.92 7.31
C TYR A 25 32.10 -12.93 6.45
N CYS A 26 31.28 -13.79 7.08
CA CYS A 26 30.20 -14.45 6.38
C CYS A 26 29.30 -13.35 5.84
N ALA A 27 29.51 -12.95 4.59
CA ALA A 27 28.52 -12.21 3.84
C ALA A 27 27.26 -13.09 3.87
N ALA A 28 26.23 -12.63 4.59
CA ALA A 28 24.92 -13.26 4.53
C ALA A 28 24.56 -13.38 3.03
N PRO A 29 24.07 -14.54 2.57
CA PRO A 29 23.69 -14.67 1.18
C PRO A 29 22.69 -13.58 0.87
N ALA A 30 22.98 -12.75 -0.15
CA ALA A 30 22.02 -11.82 -0.69
C ALA A 30 20.79 -12.66 -1.05
N GLN A 31 19.71 -12.51 -0.30
CA GLN A 31 18.47 -13.25 -0.57
C GLN A 31 18.06 -12.85 -2.00
N ALA A 32 18.15 -13.82 -2.88
CA ALA A 32 17.79 -13.66 -4.27
C ALA A 32 16.33 -13.22 -4.30
N GLN A 33 16.10 -12.00 -4.76
CA GLN A 33 14.77 -11.49 -5.05
C GLN A 33 14.14 -12.50 -5.99
N ALA A 34 13.06 -13.15 -5.57
CA ALA A 34 12.38 -14.12 -6.41
C ALA A 34 11.99 -13.42 -7.71
N ASN A 35 12.57 -13.84 -8.85
CA ASN A 35 12.28 -13.28 -10.15
C ASN A 35 10.92 -13.79 -10.63
N ILE A 36 9.85 -13.37 -9.95
CA ILE A 36 8.48 -13.65 -10.38
C ILE A 36 8.09 -12.54 -11.34
N ASP A 37 8.00 -12.87 -12.62
CA ASP A 37 7.52 -11.97 -13.64
C ASP A 37 5.98 -12.03 -13.69
N VAL A 38 5.34 -10.90 -13.52
CA VAL A 38 3.87 -10.74 -13.63
C VAL A 38 3.55 -9.63 -14.62
N ASN A 39 2.35 -9.64 -15.15
CA ASN A 39 1.83 -8.55 -15.97
C ASN A 39 0.74 -7.76 -15.20
N LEU A 40 0.20 -6.71 -15.80
CA LEU A 40 -0.87 -5.94 -15.14
C LEU A 40 -2.14 -6.77 -14.88
N SER A 41 -2.41 -7.83 -15.63
CA SER A 41 -3.57 -8.69 -15.38
C SER A 41 -3.48 -9.40 -14.03
N PHE A 42 -2.27 -9.60 -13.50
CA PHE A 42 -2.07 -10.13 -12.16
C PHE A 42 -2.65 -9.22 -11.07
N PHE A 43 -2.52 -7.89 -11.22
CA PHE A 43 -3.18 -6.95 -10.31
C PHE A 43 -4.70 -7.01 -10.47
N TYR A 44 -5.22 -7.15 -11.71
CA TYR A 44 -6.66 -7.24 -11.94
C TYR A 44 -7.27 -8.38 -11.14
N ASP A 45 -6.71 -9.57 -11.27
CA ASP A 45 -7.24 -10.77 -10.60
C ASP A 45 -7.16 -10.67 -9.07
N ARG A 46 -6.04 -10.16 -8.57
CA ARG A 46 -5.78 -10.10 -7.12
C ARG A 46 -6.52 -8.97 -6.41
N LEU A 47 -6.78 -7.88 -7.11
CA LEU A 47 -7.47 -6.72 -6.54
C LEU A 47 -8.99 -6.77 -6.75
N ALA A 48 -9.50 -7.58 -7.68
CA ALA A 48 -10.92 -7.71 -7.95
C ALA A 48 -11.79 -8.06 -6.72
N PRO A 49 -11.36 -8.92 -5.79
CA PRO A 49 -12.15 -9.21 -4.58
C PRO A 49 -12.27 -8.02 -3.62
N HIS A 50 -11.36 -7.05 -3.69
CA HIS A 50 -11.21 -5.98 -2.72
C HIS A 50 -11.68 -4.61 -3.21
N GLY A 51 -12.00 -4.49 -4.51
CA GLY A 51 -12.36 -3.20 -5.10
C GLY A 51 -12.89 -3.36 -6.52
N GLU A 52 -13.09 -2.25 -7.18
CA GLU A 52 -13.56 -2.22 -8.55
C GLU A 52 -12.55 -1.57 -9.49
N TRP A 53 -12.47 -2.10 -10.69
CA TRP A 53 -11.73 -1.50 -11.79
C TRP A 53 -12.65 -0.60 -12.61
N ILE A 54 -12.24 0.65 -12.81
CA ILE A 54 -13.01 1.68 -13.48
C ILE A 54 -12.18 2.19 -14.66
N GLU A 55 -12.78 2.31 -15.82
CA GLU A 55 -12.16 2.99 -16.95
C GLU A 55 -12.15 4.51 -16.68
N HIS A 56 -10.96 5.11 -16.81
CA HIS A 56 -10.75 6.53 -16.50
C HIS A 56 -10.18 7.27 -17.72
N PRO A 57 -10.72 8.43 -18.10
CA PRO A 57 -10.34 9.13 -19.33
C PRO A 57 -8.84 9.48 -19.42
N GLN A 58 -8.18 9.74 -18.27
CA GLN A 58 -6.79 10.18 -18.21
C GLN A 58 -5.82 9.06 -17.86
N HIS A 59 -6.30 8.00 -17.20
CA HIS A 59 -5.45 6.95 -16.63
C HIS A 59 -5.74 5.55 -17.20
N ASN A 60 -6.63 5.44 -18.18
CA ASN A 60 -7.16 4.19 -18.71
C ASN A 60 -7.91 3.41 -17.62
N TRP A 61 -7.25 2.51 -16.93
CA TRP A 61 -7.83 1.74 -15.84
C TRP A 61 -7.30 2.21 -14.49
N ILE A 62 -8.23 2.48 -13.59
CA ILE A 62 -7.98 2.79 -12.18
C ILE A 62 -8.67 1.76 -11.30
N TRP A 63 -8.18 1.60 -10.08
CA TRP A 63 -8.79 0.71 -9.12
C TRP A 63 -9.26 1.49 -7.88
N ARG A 64 -10.48 1.22 -7.43
CA ARG A 64 -11.06 1.83 -6.23
C ARG A 64 -11.33 0.75 -5.18
N PRO A 65 -10.85 0.88 -3.92
CA PRO A 65 -11.15 -0.08 -2.86
C PRO A 65 -12.62 -0.01 -2.45
N ASN A 66 -13.20 -1.16 -2.12
CA ASN A 66 -14.55 -1.25 -1.57
C ASN A 66 -14.53 -1.13 -0.04
N GLY A 67 -15.63 -0.63 0.54
CA GLY A 67 -15.86 -0.68 1.98
C GLY A 67 -15.00 0.25 2.83
N MET A 68 -14.25 1.18 2.23
CA MET A 68 -13.47 2.14 3.00
C MET A 68 -14.38 3.19 3.67
N PRO A 69 -14.05 3.62 4.90
CA PRO A 69 -14.72 4.75 5.55
C PRO A 69 -14.65 6.02 4.70
N VAL A 70 -15.59 6.95 4.89
CA VAL A 70 -15.68 8.20 4.10
C VAL A 70 -14.42 9.08 4.26
N ASP A 71 -13.82 9.05 5.44
CA ASP A 71 -12.60 9.81 5.79
C ASP A 71 -11.31 9.00 5.60
N TRP A 72 -11.41 7.81 5.03
CA TRP A 72 -10.25 6.97 4.76
C TRP A 72 -9.26 7.64 3.78
N ARG A 73 -7.99 7.45 4.05
CA ARG A 73 -6.89 7.91 3.20
C ARG A 73 -5.88 6.77 3.00
N PRO A 74 -5.23 6.68 1.84
CA PRO A 74 -4.13 5.75 1.64
C PRO A 74 -3.02 5.94 2.68
N TYR A 75 -2.37 4.84 3.06
CA TYR A 75 -1.30 4.82 4.07
C TYR A 75 -1.80 5.22 5.48
N THR A 76 -2.97 4.72 5.89
CA THR A 76 -3.49 4.87 7.26
C THR A 76 -3.66 3.54 7.99
N ASP A 77 -4.02 2.47 7.29
CA ASP A 77 -4.19 1.14 7.88
C ASP A 77 -2.90 0.33 7.75
N GLY A 78 -2.07 0.39 8.80
CA GLY A 78 -0.74 -0.18 8.85
C GLY A 78 0.21 0.66 9.69
N ARG A 79 1.50 0.50 9.43
CA ARG A 79 2.58 1.20 10.15
C ARG A 79 3.76 1.55 9.24
N TRP A 80 4.59 2.46 9.70
CA TRP A 80 5.90 2.71 9.14
C TRP A 80 6.94 1.80 9.79
N ALA A 81 7.59 0.97 8.99
CA ALA A 81 8.69 0.11 9.42
C ALA A 81 10.01 0.63 8.82
N TYR A 82 11.01 0.88 9.68
CA TYR A 82 12.31 1.30 9.20
C TYR A 82 13.20 0.09 8.90
N THR A 83 13.78 0.08 7.70
CA THR A 83 14.69 -0.97 7.24
C THR A 83 16.00 -0.35 6.74
N ASP A 84 17.10 -1.09 6.87
CA ASP A 84 18.40 -0.62 6.36
C ASP A 84 18.48 -0.68 4.82
N ASP A 85 17.68 -1.57 4.19
CA ASP A 85 17.67 -1.77 2.75
C ASP A 85 16.85 -0.75 1.97
N PHE A 86 15.70 -0.30 2.53
CA PHE A 86 14.72 0.51 1.82
C PHE A 86 14.31 1.78 2.55
N GLY A 87 14.89 2.07 3.73
CA GLY A 87 14.43 3.16 4.59
C GLY A 87 13.05 2.86 5.17
N TRP A 88 12.14 3.82 5.09
CA TRP A 88 10.76 3.65 5.56
C TRP A 88 9.93 2.85 4.58
N VAL A 89 9.47 1.69 5.02
CA VAL A 89 8.57 0.80 4.29
C VAL A 89 7.19 0.90 4.90
N TRP A 90 6.16 1.01 4.08
CA TRP A 90 4.79 0.90 4.54
C TRP A 90 4.39 -0.57 4.72
N ASP A 91 4.16 -0.98 5.96
CA ASP A 91 3.69 -2.32 6.31
C ASP A 91 2.17 -2.25 6.53
N SER A 92 1.41 -2.73 5.55
CA SER A 92 -0.04 -2.54 5.48
C SER A 92 -0.81 -3.67 6.14
N ASP A 93 -1.87 -3.31 6.88
CA ASP A 93 -2.85 -4.27 7.42
C ASP A 93 -3.87 -4.75 6.37
N LEU A 94 -3.91 -4.11 5.18
CA LEU A 94 -4.88 -4.42 4.14
C LEU A 94 -4.38 -5.52 3.21
N ASP A 95 -5.21 -6.51 2.92
CA ASP A 95 -4.88 -7.68 2.09
C ASP A 95 -4.36 -7.33 0.68
N TRP A 96 -4.75 -6.17 0.17
CA TRP A 96 -4.35 -5.65 -1.14
C TRP A 96 -3.20 -4.62 -1.08
N GLY A 97 -2.74 -4.29 0.15
CA GLY A 97 -1.73 -3.25 0.37
C GLY A 97 -0.40 -3.52 -0.31
N TRP A 98 -0.02 -4.79 -0.47
CA TRP A 98 1.19 -5.20 -1.18
C TRP A 98 1.27 -4.66 -2.62
N ALA A 99 0.13 -4.47 -3.27
CA ALA A 99 0.05 -3.89 -4.61
C ALA A 99 -0.03 -2.37 -4.55
N CYS A 100 -1.08 -1.86 -3.92
CA CYS A 100 -1.48 -0.47 -4.07
C CYS A 100 -0.61 0.53 -3.30
N PHE A 101 0.17 0.06 -2.31
CA PHE A 101 1.10 0.93 -1.59
C PHE A 101 2.55 0.83 -2.10
N HIS A 102 2.86 -0.23 -2.85
CA HIS A 102 4.22 -0.43 -3.36
C HIS A 102 4.36 -0.23 -4.86
N TYR A 103 3.26 -0.28 -5.61
CA TYR A 103 3.22 -0.01 -7.04
C TYR A 103 2.27 1.14 -7.35
N GLY A 104 2.44 1.77 -8.50
CA GLY A 104 1.53 2.81 -8.95
C GLY A 104 1.46 4.04 -8.06
N ARG A 105 0.32 4.72 -8.12
CA ARG A 105 0.09 5.99 -7.41
C ARG A 105 -1.38 6.10 -7.02
N TRP A 106 -1.62 6.87 -5.97
CA TRP A 106 -2.97 7.21 -5.53
C TRP A 106 -3.36 8.60 -6.00
N ASP A 107 -4.61 8.75 -6.36
CA ASP A 107 -5.22 10.05 -6.63
C ASP A 107 -6.63 10.12 -6.05
N TRP A 108 -7.20 11.30 -6.12
CA TRP A 108 -8.54 11.60 -5.62
C TRP A 108 -9.35 12.31 -6.68
N ASP A 109 -10.58 11.86 -6.86
CA ASP A 109 -11.63 12.52 -7.65
C ASP A 109 -12.86 12.72 -6.77
N ASP A 110 -13.57 13.86 -6.94
CA ASP A 110 -14.71 14.19 -6.08
C ASP A 110 -15.93 13.28 -6.31
N GLN A 111 -16.00 12.59 -7.45
CA GLN A 111 -17.07 11.65 -7.77
C GLN A 111 -16.71 10.19 -7.45
N ILE A 112 -15.44 9.84 -7.64
CA ILE A 112 -14.92 8.48 -7.46
C ILE A 112 -14.40 8.25 -6.02
N GLY A 113 -13.87 9.29 -5.39
CA GLY A 113 -13.11 9.18 -4.16
C GLY A 113 -11.65 8.81 -4.41
N TRP A 114 -11.00 8.13 -3.44
CA TRP A 114 -9.66 7.60 -3.60
C TRP A 114 -9.61 6.48 -4.62
N PHE A 115 -8.68 6.58 -5.55
CA PHE A 115 -8.40 5.53 -6.53
C PHE A 115 -6.90 5.35 -6.75
N TRP A 116 -6.54 4.16 -7.13
CA TRP A 116 -5.17 3.77 -7.44
C TRP A 116 -4.96 3.63 -8.95
N VAL A 117 -3.90 4.23 -9.44
CA VAL A 117 -3.43 4.11 -10.82
C VAL A 117 -2.29 3.08 -10.84
N PRO A 118 -2.41 1.98 -11.57
CA PRO A 118 -1.39 0.93 -11.63
C PRO A 118 -0.03 1.43 -12.09
N GLY A 119 1.02 0.81 -11.57
CA GLY A 119 2.40 1.09 -11.95
C GLY A 119 3.24 -0.17 -11.99
N TYR A 120 4.42 -0.05 -12.60
CA TYR A 120 5.30 -1.19 -12.89
C TYR A 120 6.51 -1.26 -11.95
N THR A 121 6.76 -0.21 -11.20
CA THR A 121 7.95 -0.09 -10.37
C THR A 121 7.58 -0.26 -8.90
N TRP A 122 8.18 -1.25 -8.27
CA TRP A 122 8.08 -1.43 -6.84
C TRP A 122 8.87 -0.37 -6.08
N GLY A 123 8.31 0.12 -4.98
CA GLY A 123 9.00 0.98 -4.02
C GLY A 123 8.49 0.73 -2.60
N PRO A 124 9.27 1.09 -1.59
CA PRO A 124 8.92 0.84 -0.18
C PRO A 124 7.67 1.60 0.27
N ALA A 125 7.43 2.73 -0.32
CA ALA A 125 6.20 3.52 -0.28
C ALA A 125 6.34 4.67 -1.29
N TRP A 126 5.21 5.19 -1.78
CA TRP A 126 5.19 6.29 -2.75
C TRP A 126 4.48 7.50 -2.14
N VAL A 127 5.16 8.18 -1.24
CA VAL A 127 4.61 9.31 -0.48
C VAL A 127 5.53 10.54 -0.50
N SER A 128 4.93 11.72 -0.45
CA SER A 128 5.60 12.94 -0.02
C SER A 128 5.62 13.01 1.50
N TRP A 129 6.71 13.53 2.06
CA TRP A 129 6.93 13.64 3.50
C TRP A 129 7.00 15.10 3.93
N CYS A 130 6.42 15.41 5.07
CA CYS A 130 6.67 16.68 5.73
C CYS A 130 6.75 16.54 7.25
N THR A 131 7.37 17.55 7.88
CA THR A 131 7.29 17.78 9.33
C THR A 131 6.64 19.11 9.58
N ALA A 132 5.93 19.22 10.71
CA ALA A 132 5.43 20.48 11.24
C ALA A 132 5.61 20.48 12.77
N PRO A 133 5.49 21.61 13.47
CA PRO A 133 5.60 21.64 14.92
C PRO A 133 4.62 20.67 15.59
N GLY A 134 5.16 19.64 16.24
CA GLY A 134 4.38 18.58 16.90
C GLY A 134 3.90 17.44 16.01
N PHE A 135 4.12 17.51 14.67
CA PHE A 135 3.55 16.55 13.74
C PHE A 135 4.55 16.02 12.71
N ILE A 136 4.38 14.76 12.35
CA ILE A 136 4.93 14.14 11.14
C ILE A 136 3.77 13.88 10.20
N GLY A 137 3.97 14.17 8.90
CA GLY A 137 2.96 13.97 7.88
C GLY A 137 3.48 13.33 6.61
N TRP A 138 2.59 12.63 5.92
CA TRP A 138 2.82 12.07 4.60
C TRP A 138 1.58 12.19 3.72
N ALA A 139 1.78 12.21 2.42
CA ALA A 139 0.70 12.20 1.45
C ALA A 139 1.07 11.30 0.27
N PRO A 140 0.14 10.52 -0.30
CA PRO A 140 0.40 9.76 -1.50
C PRO A 140 0.88 10.66 -2.63
N LEU A 141 1.92 10.24 -3.35
CA LEU A 141 2.37 10.91 -4.57
C LEU A 141 1.32 10.71 -5.67
N PRO A 142 0.92 11.77 -6.39
CA PRO A 142 -0.06 11.67 -7.47
C PRO A 142 0.52 11.00 -8.73
N PRO A 143 -0.32 10.52 -9.67
CA PRO A 143 0.11 9.81 -10.88
C PRO A 143 1.05 10.59 -11.82
N ILE A 144 1.02 11.94 -11.76
CA ILE A 144 1.94 12.78 -12.51
C ILE A 144 3.39 12.60 -12.05
N VAL A 145 3.61 12.28 -10.77
CA VAL A 145 4.94 12.04 -10.19
C VAL A 145 5.38 10.61 -10.52
N ARG A 146 6.37 10.48 -11.38
CA ARG A 146 6.85 9.20 -11.88
C ARG A 146 8.22 8.86 -11.29
N TRP A 147 8.56 7.58 -11.38
CA TRP A 147 9.91 7.12 -11.10
C TRP A 147 10.64 6.83 -12.40
N ARG A 148 11.82 7.42 -12.57
CA ARG A 148 12.69 7.16 -13.72
C ARG A 148 13.95 6.45 -13.25
N ALA A 149 14.16 5.24 -13.78
CA ALA A 149 15.34 4.46 -13.43
C ALA A 149 16.63 5.27 -13.69
N GLY A 150 17.54 5.25 -12.72
CA GLY A 150 18.80 6.00 -12.79
C GLY A 150 18.69 7.51 -12.54
N VAL A 151 17.48 8.07 -12.46
CA VAL A 151 17.24 9.52 -12.22
C VAL A 151 16.59 9.77 -10.87
N GLY A 152 15.59 8.98 -10.49
CA GLY A 152 14.80 9.16 -9.29
C GLY A 152 13.38 9.64 -9.57
N LEU A 153 12.81 10.43 -8.66
CA LEU A 153 11.48 11.04 -8.84
C LEU A 153 11.52 12.09 -9.96
N ASP A 154 10.62 11.92 -10.91
CA ASP A 154 10.36 12.90 -11.97
C ASP A 154 9.02 13.57 -11.68
N LEU A 155 9.08 14.82 -11.29
CA LEU A 155 7.93 15.61 -10.86
C LEU A 155 7.13 16.18 -12.05
N HIS A 156 7.66 16.17 -13.27
CA HIS A 156 7.02 16.75 -14.46
C HIS A 156 6.51 18.20 -14.23
N GLY A 157 7.24 18.99 -13.44
CA GLY A 157 6.84 20.35 -13.09
C GLY A 157 5.79 20.46 -11.97
N PHE A 158 5.37 19.35 -11.39
CA PHE A 158 4.49 19.34 -10.23
C PHE A 158 5.26 19.74 -8.97
N ASP A 159 4.71 20.68 -8.20
CA ASP A 159 5.27 21.02 -6.89
C ASP A 159 4.64 20.10 -5.82
N LEU A 160 5.47 19.43 -5.03
CA LEU A 160 4.99 18.60 -3.93
C LEU A 160 4.25 19.41 -2.86
N ASP A 161 4.49 20.70 -2.80
CA ASP A 161 3.77 21.60 -1.93
C ASP A 161 2.34 21.91 -2.41
N ASP A 162 2.01 21.62 -3.66
CA ASP A 162 0.66 21.73 -4.21
C ASP A 162 -0.25 20.53 -3.87
N ILE A 163 0.27 19.52 -3.17
CA ILE A 163 -0.58 18.40 -2.73
C ILE A 163 -1.70 18.91 -1.82
N PRO A 164 -2.99 18.73 -2.19
CA PRO A 164 -4.12 19.27 -1.45
C PRO A 164 -4.15 18.79 0.02
N ALA A 165 -4.55 19.66 0.92
CA ALA A 165 -4.57 19.40 2.37
C ALA A 165 -5.31 18.13 2.76
N ARG A 166 -6.41 17.80 2.07
CA ARG A 166 -7.19 16.58 2.30
C ARG A 166 -6.43 15.28 2.04
N ARG A 167 -5.36 15.33 1.23
CA ARG A 167 -4.55 14.15 0.88
C ARG A 167 -3.49 13.82 1.92
N TRP A 168 -3.19 14.75 2.81
CA TRP A 168 -2.19 14.57 3.84
C TRP A 168 -2.75 13.74 5.00
N VAL A 169 -1.90 12.89 5.54
CA VAL A 169 -2.08 12.16 6.79
C VAL A 169 -1.10 12.74 7.79
N PHE A 170 -1.56 13.12 8.96
CA PHE A 170 -0.73 13.61 10.05
C PHE A 170 -0.95 12.78 11.30
N VAL A 171 0.12 12.57 12.04
CA VAL A 171 0.10 12.06 13.41
C VAL A 171 0.95 12.96 14.29
N GLU A 172 0.61 13.05 15.59
CA GLU A 172 1.53 13.66 16.53
C GLU A 172 2.84 12.87 16.56
N ASN A 173 3.97 13.58 16.70
CA ASN A 173 5.31 12.98 16.65
C ASN A 173 5.45 11.72 17.49
N ARG A 174 4.88 11.71 18.72
CA ARG A 174 4.96 10.59 19.67
C ARG A 174 4.31 9.30 19.20
N PHE A 175 3.43 9.35 18.20
CA PHE A 175 2.69 8.21 17.70
C PHE A 175 3.22 7.68 16.35
N PHE A 176 4.25 8.31 15.80
CA PHE A 176 4.71 7.98 14.45
C PHE A 176 5.19 6.53 14.29
N ASP A 177 5.77 5.95 15.31
CA ASP A 177 6.29 4.57 15.34
C ASP A 177 5.32 3.56 15.98
N GLU A 178 4.06 3.95 16.17
CA GLU A 178 3.03 3.05 16.72
C GLU A 178 2.56 2.02 15.67
N PRO A 179 2.25 0.78 16.08
CA PRO A 179 1.83 -0.27 15.17
C PRO A 179 0.43 -0.03 14.57
N ALA A 180 -0.43 0.74 15.24
CA ALA A 180 -1.80 1.01 14.81
C ALA A 180 -2.00 2.51 14.53
N LEU A 181 -1.30 3.03 13.54
CA LEU A 181 -1.30 4.47 13.20
C LEU A 181 -2.69 5.05 12.98
N ARG A 182 -3.62 4.26 12.45
CA ARG A 182 -5.00 4.69 12.20
C ARG A 182 -5.69 5.29 13.42
N LEU A 183 -5.34 4.84 14.63
CA LEU A 183 -5.92 5.34 15.88
C LEU A 183 -5.42 6.74 16.26
N HIS A 184 -4.36 7.20 15.64
CA HIS A 184 -3.66 8.46 15.96
C HIS A 184 -3.65 9.46 14.82
N VAL A 185 -4.31 9.11 13.71
CA VAL A 185 -4.38 9.99 12.53
C VAL A 185 -5.27 11.19 12.83
N GLU A 186 -4.74 12.37 12.53
CA GLU A 186 -5.46 13.63 12.66
C GLU A 186 -6.63 13.74 11.68
N LEU A 187 -7.69 14.40 12.13
CA LEU A 187 -8.83 14.69 11.27
C LEU A 187 -8.41 15.57 10.08
N PRO A 188 -8.91 15.31 8.86
CA PRO A 188 -8.56 16.08 7.66
C PRO A 188 -8.76 17.59 7.80
N ALA A 189 -9.73 18.02 8.59
CA ALA A 189 -10.01 19.44 8.85
C ALA A 189 -8.83 20.18 9.51
N ARG A 190 -7.98 19.49 10.30
CA ARG A 190 -6.79 20.08 10.93
C ARG A 190 -5.63 20.26 9.96
N ASN A 191 -5.61 19.51 8.87
CA ASN A 191 -4.48 19.48 7.94
C ASN A 191 -4.13 20.89 7.40
N VAL A 192 -5.12 21.72 7.09
CA VAL A 192 -4.89 23.07 6.58
C VAL A 192 -4.05 23.92 7.56
N THR A 193 -4.32 23.77 8.87
CA THR A 193 -3.58 24.51 9.90
C THR A 193 -2.16 23.96 10.06
N ILE A 194 -2.00 22.65 10.08
CA ILE A 194 -0.70 21.98 10.24
C ILE A 194 0.20 22.31 9.03
N LEU A 195 -0.35 22.27 7.82
CA LEU A 195 0.38 22.53 6.59
C LEU A 195 0.94 23.95 6.45
N ARG A 196 0.37 24.93 7.14
CA ARG A 196 0.90 26.30 7.12
C ARG A 196 2.33 26.42 7.68
N GLN A 197 2.73 25.48 8.52
CA GLN A 197 4.04 25.48 9.18
C GLN A 197 4.88 24.25 8.78
N ARG A 198 4.53 23.59 7.64
CA ARG A 198 5.25 22.42 7.20
C ARG A 198 6.61 22.74 6.62
N THR A 199 7.49 21.78 6.73
CA THR A 199 8.72 21.67 5.95
C THR A 199 8.66 20.38 5.16
N ASN A 200 8.73 20.47 3.82
CA ASN A 200 8.81 19.31 2.95
C ASN A 200 10.19 18.66 3.11
N ILE A 201 10.19 17.34 3.39
CA ILE A 201 11.41 16.55 3.60
C ILE A 201 11.42 15.30 2.69
N THR A 202 10.63 15.34 1.62
CA THR A 202 10.54 14.23 0.67
C THR A 202 11.89 13.95 0.03
N ARG A 203 12.40 12.75 0.26
CA ARG A 203 13.66 12.31 -0.32
C ARG A 203 13.64 10.83 -0.61
N PHE A 204 13.98 10.50 -1.85
CA PHE A 204 14.24 9.15 -2.29
C PHE A 204 15.67 9.06 -2.77
N ASP A 205 16.26 7.88 -2.61
CA ASP A 205 17.62 7.58 -3.04
C ASP A 205 17.67 6.28 -3.83
N ILE A 206 18.77 6.02 -4.52
CA ILE A 206 19.04 4.77 -5.21
C ILE A 206 20.30 4.17 -4.62
N VAL A 207 20.17 3.09 -3.86
CA VAL A 207 21.30 2.41 -3.24
C VAL A 207 21.36 0.97 -3.74
N GLY A 208 22.47 0.61 -4.43
CA GLY A 208 22.61 -0.73 -5.00
C GLY A 208 21.48 -1.13 -5.96
N GLY A 209 20.92 -0.17 -6.71
CA GLY A 209 19.80 -0.38 -7.63
C GLY A 209 18.42 -0.47 -6.95
N ARG A 210 18.36 -0.35 -5.62
CA ARG A 210 17.11 -0.35 -4.84
C ARG A 210 16.63 1.08 -4.61
N ILE A 211 15.31 1.26 -4.59
CA ILE A 211 14.66 2.52 -4.25
C ILE A 211 14.59 2.62 -2.72
N VAL A 212 15.17 3.66 -2.17
CA VAL A 212 15.19 3.92 -0.73
C VAL A 212 14.32 5.13 -0.43
N ASN A 213 13.32 4.97 0.41
CA ASN A 213 12.48 6.04 0.92
C ASN A 213 13.10 6.58 2.22
N ILE A 214 13.81 7.69 2.12
CA ILE A 214 14.54 8.28 3.26
C ILE A 214 13.54 8.81 4.30
N GLY A 215 12.52 9.55 3.85
CA GLY A 215 11.49 10.10 4.74
C GLY A 215 12.06 10.92 5.89
N VAL A 216 11.49 10.73 7.09
CA VAL A 216 11.94 11.38 8.32
C VAL A 216 13.25 10.72 8.79
N PRO A 217 14.32 11.47 9.08
CA PRO A 217 15.55 10.89 9.61
C PRO A 217 15.29 10.13 10.92
N VAL A 218 15.83 8.88 11.02
CA VAL A 218 15.64 8.03 12.22
C VAL A 218 16.08 8.72 13.52
N ALA A 219 17.19 9.47 13.47
CA ALA A 219 17.65 10.25 14.62
C ALA A 219 16.58 11.28 15.06
N ARG A 220 15.90 11.89 14.09
CA ARG A 220 14.83 12.85 14.37
C ARG A 220 13.59 12.18 14.95
N VAL A 221 13.19 11.00 14.43
CA VAL A 221 12.09 10.24 15.01
C VAL A 221 12.40 9.87 16.46
N ARG A 222 13.61 9.35 16.72
CA ARG A 222 14.04 9.03 18.10
C ARG A 222 13.99 10.25 19.04
N GLU A 223 14.40 11.42 18.56
CA GLU A 223 14.34 12.65 19.33
C GLU A 223 12.89 13.05 19.63
N LEU A 224 12.00 12.94 18.64
CA LEU A 224 10.62 13.37 18.75
C LEU A 224 9.74 12.39 19.55
N THR A 225 10.02 11.08 19.47
CA THR A 225 9.26 10.03 20.19
C THR A 225 9.83 9.74 21.57
N GLY A 226 11.10 10.08 21.81
CA GLY A 226 11.83 9.69 23.02
C GLY A 226 12.17 8.19 23.07
N ARG A 227 11.97 7.44 21.98
CA ARG A 227 12.14 5.98 21.89
C ARG A 227 13.11 5.60 20.78
N PRO A 228 13.85 4.46 20.93
CA PRO A 228 14.60 3.87 19.83
C PRO A 228 13.65 3.45 18.70
N VAL A 229 13.96 3.80 17.47
CA VAL A 229 13.20 3.33 16.30
C VAL A 229 13.58 1.86 16.04
N PRO A 230 12.63 0.92 16.07
CA PRO A 230 12.86 -0.46 15.73
C PRO A 230 13.38 -0.59 14.29
N ARG A 231 14.38 -1.47 14.09
CA ARG A 231 14.90 -1.80 12.76
C ARG A 231 14.37 -3.16 12.35
N PHE A 232 13.80 -3.23 11.17
CA PHE A 232 13.23 -4.44 10.61
C PHE A 232 14.12 -4.98 9.49
N GLN A 233 14.25 -6.29 9.42
CA GLN A 233 14.83 -6.98 8.28
C GLN A 233 13.77 -7.18 7.22
N VAL A 234 14.13 -7.03 5.95
CA VAL A 234 13.21 -7.32 4.85
C VAL A 234 13.37 -8.76 4.43
N GLN A 235 12.25 -9.49 4.40
CA GLN A 235 12.16 -10.82 3.83
C GLN A 235 11.30 -10.78 2.57
N HIS A 236 11.93 -11.08 1.41
CA HIS A 236 11.19 -11.23 0.18
C HIS A 236 10.46 -12.57 0.17
N VAL A 237 9.16 -12.52 -0.12
CA VAL A 237 8.31 -13.71 -0.24
C VAL A 237 7.83 -13.87 -1.68
N ASP A 238 7.52 -15.09 -2.07
CA ASP A 238 7.16 -15.49 -3.43
C ASP A 238 5.65 -15.57 -3.68
N SER A 239 4.85 -15.30 -2.66
CA SER A 239 3.39 -15.27 -2.81
C SER A 239 2.73 -14.26 -1.88
N VAL A 240 1.55 -13.77 -2.28
CA VAL A 240 0.72 -12.90 -1.44
C VAL A 240 0.28 -13.61 -0.16
N ALA A 241 0.06 -14.92 -0.22
CA ALA A 241 -0.32 -15.71 0.95
C ALA A 241 0.78 -15.72 2.03
N ALA A 242 2.04 -15.70 1.63
CA ALA A 242 3.18 -15.68 2.54
C ALA A 242 3.37 -14.34 3.28
N LEU A 243 2.71 -13.27 2.84
CA LEU A 243 2.71 -11.98 3.55
C LEU A 243 2.00 -12.05 4.91
N ARG A 244 1.05 -12.96 5.06
CA ARG A 244 0.21 -13.09 6.28
C ARG A 244 0.90 -13.82 7.45
N LEU A 245 2.17 -14.16 7.32
CA LEU A 245 2.90 -14.77 8.43
C LEU A 245 3.07 -13.73 9.56
N PRO A 246 2.90 -14.12 10.83
CA PRO A 246 2.88 -13.19 11.96
C PRO A 246 4.17 -12.35 12.03
N HIS A 247 4.04 -11.03 11.82
CA HIS A 247 5.17 -10.09 11.75
C HIS A 247 5.56 -9.49 13.11
N GLU A 248 4.62 -9.42 14.03
CA GLU A 248 4.70 -8.52 15.20
C GLU A 248 5.81 -8.86 16.21
N ARG A 249 6.40 -10.04 16.15
CA ARG A 249 7.42 -10.47 17.12
C ARG A 249 8.80 -10.77 16.52
N SER A 250 8.93 -10.74 15.20
CA SER A 250 10.15 -11.25 14.55
C SER A 250 11.15 -10.18 14.13
N GLY A 251 10.81 -8.88 14.20
CA GLY A 251 11.67 -7.83 13.64
C GLY A 251 11.85 -7.94 12.12
N VAL A 252 10.89 -8.56 11.41
CA VAL A 252 10.90 -8.79 9.96
C VAL A 252 9.70 -8.14 9.32
N VAL A 253 9.88 -7.56 8.14
CA VAL A 253 8.82 -7.14 7.23
C VAL A 253 8.85 -8.04 6.00
N ASN A 254 7.77 -8.75 5.74
CA ASN A 254 7.64 -9.55 4.52
C ASN A 254 7.23 -8.65 3.35
N VAL A 255 7.93 -8.78 2.25
CA VAL A 255 7.70 -7.99 1.04
C VAL A 255 7.48 -8.91 -0.14
N PHE A 256 6.34 -8.77 -0.79
CA PHE A 256 6.07 -9.39 -2.09
C PHE A 256 6.29 -8.35 -3.18
N SER A 257 7.37 -8.52 -3.95
CA SER A 257 7.83 -7.55 -4.94
C SER A 257 8.08 -8.20 -6.31
N PRO A 258 7.05 -8.80 -6.94
CA PRO A 258 7.21 -9.38 -8.27
C PRO A 258 7.60 -8.31 -9.29
N ARG A 259 8.38 -8.70 -10.32
CA ARG A 259 8.70 -7.83 -11.44
C ARG A 259 7.48 -7.70 -12.34
N VAL A 260 6.96 -6.50 -12.49
CA VAL A 260 5.80 -6.24 -13.36
C VAL A 260 6.29 -5.92 -14.78
N GLN A 261 6.01 -6.82 -15.72
CA GLN A 261 6.32 -6.60 -17.11
C GLN A 261 5.33 -5.63 -17.75
N ARG A 262 5.86 -4.70 -18.54
CA ARG A 262 5.03 -3.79 -19.32
C ARG A 262 4.50 -4.55 -20.52
N ALA A 263 3.17 -4.62 -20.65
CA ALA A 263 2.57 -5.14 -21.87
C ALA A 263 2.93 -4.23 -23.06
N PRO A 264 3.26 -4.79 -24.24
CA PRO A 264 3.66 -3.98 -25.41
C PRO A 264 2.59 -2.99 -25.86
N ASP A 265 1.30 -3.29 -25.69
CA ASP A 265 0.18 -2.56 -26.29
C ASP A 265 -0.88 -2.10 -25.24
N GLY A 266 -0.43 -1.54 -24.13
CA GLY A 266 -1.36 -0.99 -23.17
C GLY A 266 -2.04 -2.04 -22.28
N VAL A 267 -2.91 -1.58 -21.41
CA VAL A 267 -3.69 -2.43 -20.50
C VAL A 267 -4.72 -3.20 -21.31
N VAL A 268 -4.58 -4.51 -21.39
CA VAL A 268 -5.61 -5.37 -21.98
C VAL A 268 -6.82 -5.36 -21.03
N PRO A 269 -7.99 -4.92 -21.47
CA PRO A 269 -9.20 -5.04 -20.65
C PRO A 269 -9.42 -6.51 -20.28
N PRO A 270 -9.96 -6.80 -19.11
CA PRO A 270 -10.20 -8.17 -18.67
C PRO A 270 -10.98 -8.93 -19.74
N ARG A 271 -10.59 -10.18 -20.00
CA ARG A 271 -11.33 -11.02 -20.94
C ARG A 271 -12.78 -11.14 -20.45
N ARG A 272 -13.71 -11.35 -21.37
CA ARG A 272 -15.15 -11.45 -21.05
C ARG A 272 -15.39 -12.40 -19.88
N GLU A 273 -14.74 -13.55 -19.88
CA GLU A 273 -14.83 -14.56 -18.83
C GLU A 273 -14.28 -14.09 -17.48
N GLU A 274 -13.28 -13.27 -17.48
CA GLU A 274 -12.69 -12.65 -16.26
C GLU A 274 -13.64 -11.58 -15.69
N LEU A 275 -14.23 -10.77 -16.56
CA LEU A 275 -15.25 -9.79 -16.18
C LEU A 275 -16.48 -10.49 -15.59
N GLU A 276 -16.99 -11.52 -16.25
CA GLU A 276 -18.13 -12.30 -15.80
C GLU A 276 -17.86 -12.99 -14.45
N ARG A 277 -16.69 -13.60 -14.26
CA ARG A 277 -16.27 -14.21 -12.97
C ARG A 277 -16.19 -13.17 -11.87
N ARG A 278 -15.63 -12.00 -12.15
CA ARG A 278 -15.54 -10.90 -11.18
C ARG A 278 -16.94 -10.44 -10.77
N GLN A 279 -17.82 -10.16 -11.73
CA GLN A 279 -19.19 -9.74 -11.48
C GLN A 279 -19.98 -10.78 -10.67
N GLN A 280 -19.71 -12.06 -10.90
CA GLN A 280 -20.32 -13.15 -10.16
C GLN A 280 -19.80 -13.20 -8.71
N ALA A 281 -18.50 -13.01 -8.50
CA ALA A 281 -17.90 -12.93 -7.17
C ALA A 281 -18.42 -11.74 -6.37
N GLU A 282 -18.55 -10.55 -7.00
CA GLU A 282 -19.10 -9.35 -6.35
C GLU A 282 -20.56 -9.54 -5.93
N ARG A 283 -21.39 -10.20 -6.75
CA ARG A 283 -22.78 -10.55 -6.39
C ARG A 283 -22.81 -11.48 -5.18
N ALA A 284 -21.99 -12.52 -5.19
CA ALA A 284 -21.92 -13.48 -4.09
C ALA A 284 -21.51 -12.80 -2.77
N GLN A 285 -20.51 -11.92 -2.81
CA GLN A 285 -20.09 -11.16 -1.63
C GLN A 285 -21.17 -10.21 -1.11
N LEU A 286 -21.90 -9.54 -2.00
CA LEU A 286 -23.01 -8.67 -1.60
C LEU A 286 -24.12 -9.49 -0.94
N GLU A 287 -24.48 -10.64 -1.50
CA GLU A 287 -25.50 -11.53 -0.94
C GLU A 287 -25.08 -12.10 0.44
N GLU A 288 -23.83 -12.48 0.60
CA GLU A 288 -23.31 -12.97 1.88
C GLU A 288 -23.38 -11.88 2.94
N ARG A 289 -22.96 -10.65 2.62
CA ARG A 289 -23.07 -9.50 3.52
C ARG A 289 -24.52 -9.22 3.89
N GLN A 290 -25.43 -9.19 2.93
CA GLN A 290 -26.84 -8.94 3.17
C GLN A 290 -27.48 -10.02 4.05
N ARG A 291 -27.09 -11.28 3.88
CA ARG A 291 -27.51 -12.39 4.77
C ARG A 291 -26.98 -12.19 6.20
N ALA A 292 -25.72 -11.79 6.34
CA ALA A 292 -25.14 -11.53 7.66
C ALA A 292 -25.82 -10.35 8.36
N GLU A 293 -26.10 -9.26 7.65
CA GLU A 293 -26.81 -8.09 8.18
C GLU A 293 -28.23 -8.46 8.62
N GLN A 294 -28.94 -9.25 7.81
CA GLN A 294 -30.28 -9.73 8.15
C GLN A 294 -30.27 -10.65 9.38
N ALA A 295 -29.32 -11.59 9.45
CA ALA A 295 -29.17 -12.48 10.61
C ALA A 295 -28.87 -11.71 11.90
N ASN A 296 -27.96 -10.74 11.83
CA ASN A 296 -27.64 -9.87 12.96
C ASN A 296 -28.83 -9.04 13.43
N MET A 297 -29.61 -8.49 12.51
CA MET A 297 -30.83 -7.76 12.84
C MET A 297 -31.84 -8.70 13.53
N GLU A 298 -32.07 -9.88 13.00
CA GLU A 298 -33.01 -10.85 13.57
C GLU A 298 -32.58 -11.32 14.97
N GLN A 299 -31.29 -11.57 15.15
CA GLN A 299 -30.76 -11.91 16.48
C GLN A 299 -31.01 -10.78 17.50
N ARG A 300 -30.76 -9.53 17.13
CA ARG A 300 -31.07 -8.37 17.98
C ARG A 300 -32.56 -8.30 18.31
N HIS A 301 -33.43 -8.50 17.33
CA HIS A 301 -34.87 -8.52 17.53
C HIS A 301 -35.33 -9.66 18.47
N GLN A 302 -34.69 -10.84 18.39
CA GLN A 302 -34.98 -11.95 19.31
C GLN A 302 -34.59 -11.60 20.75
N VAL A 303 -33.37 -11.07 20.95
CA VAL A 303 -32.91 -10.65 22.29
C VAL A 303 -33.83 -9.57 22.87
N GLU A 304 -34.25 -8.59 22.06
CA GLU A 304 -35.15 -7.53 22.51
C GLU A 304 -36.52 -8.07 22.91
N ARG A 305 -37.07 -9.03 22.17
CA ARG A 305 -38.35 -9.67 22.52
C ARG A 305 -38.27 -10.54 23.78
N ALA A 306 -37.08 -11.12 24.03
CA ALA A 306 -36.87 -11.96 25.23
C ALA A 306 -36.55 -11.16 26.48
N ALA A 307 -36.34 -9.85 26.40
CA ALA A 307 -35.99 -9.00 27.52
C ALA A 307 -37.18 -8.88 28.52
N PRO A 308 -36.93 -8.98 29.85
CA PRO A 308 -37.97 -8.78 30.84
C PRO A 308 -38.61 -7.39 30.74
N GLY A 309 -39.92 -7.32 30.57
CA GLY A 309 -40.68 -6.08 30.43
C GLY A 309 -40.86 -5.56 29.00
N ALA A 310 -40.46 -6.31 27.99
CA ALA A 310 -40.71 -5.97 26.60
C ALA A 310 -42.22 -5.88 26.31
N ARG A 311 -42.72 -4.67 25.98
CA ARG A 311 -44.10 -4.48 25.57
C ARG A 311 -44.21 -4.77 24.07
N THR A 312 -44.73 -5.93 23.73
CA THR A 312 -44.84 -6.44 22.36
C THR A 312 -45.50 -5.44 21.39
N GLU A 313 -46.54 -4.74 21.83
CA GLU A 313 -47.25 -3.74 21.02
C GLU A 313 -46.38 -2.55 20.59
N GLN A 314 -45.35 -2.19 21.36
CA GLN A 314 -44.43 -1.09 21.00
C GLN A 314 -43.22 -1.55 20.20
N VAL A 315 -42.76 -2.77 20.44
CA VAL A 315 -41.56 -3.35 19.83
C VAL A 315 -41.81 -3.82 18.40
N GLN A 316 -42.94 -4.47 18.15
CA GLN A 316 -43.25 -5.05 16.82
C GLN A 316 -43.28 -4.01 15.68
N PRO A 317 -43.98 -2.87 15.78
CA PRO A 317 -44.01 -1.90 14.68
C PRO A 317 -42.62 -1.33 14.33
N ARG A 318 -41.80 -1.13 15.35
CA ARG A 318 -40.42 -0.66 15.17
C ARG A 318 -39.55 -1.70 14.45
N GLN A 319 -39.64 -2.97 14.87
CA GLN A 319 -38.90 -4.08 14.23
C GLN A 319 -39.34 -4.30 12.78
N GLU A 320 -40.64 -4.14 12.48
CA GLU A 320 -41.12 -4.21 11.11
C GLU A 320 -40.62 -3.04 10.26
N ALA A 321 -40.56 -1.82 10.80
CA ALA A 321 -40.02 -0.67 10.10
C ALA A 321 -38.51 -0.86 9.81
N GLU A 322 -37.74 -1.39 10.77
CA GLU A 322 -36.32 -1.70 10.60
C GLU A 322 -36.09 -2.77 9.51
N ARG A 323 -36.93 -3.84 9.50
CA ARG A 323 -36.87 -4.85 8.43
C ARG A 323 -37.13 -4.27 7.05
N ARG A 324 -38.17 -3.42 6.91
CA ARG A 324 -38.52 -2.76 5.65
C ARG A 324 -37.40 -1.83 5.19
N ALA A 325 -36.80 -1.06 6.11
CA ALA A 325 -35.69 -0.18 5.80
C ALA A 325 -34.47 -0.97 5.31
N LEU A 326 -34.07 -2.04 6.01
CA LEU A 326 -32.96 -2.91 5.61
C LEU A 326 -33.24 -3.56 4.24
N GLN A 327 -34.44 -4.06 4.02
CA GLN A 327 -34.82 -4.68 2.73
C GLN A 327 -34.77 -3.67 1.58
N SER A 328 -35.21 -2.43 1.80
CA SER A 328 -35.16 -1.39 0.78
C SER A 328 -33.72 -0.97 0.47
N GLU A 329 -32.85 -0.93 1.48
CA GLU A 329 -31.43 -0.64 1.29
C GLU A 329 -30.73 -1.79 0.53
N HIS A 330 -30.98 -3.04 0.88
CA HIS A 330 -30.47 -4.20 0.14
C HIS A 330 -30.88 -4.18 -1.34
N GLN A 331 -32.16 -3.88 -1.62
CA GLN A 331 -32.64 -3.74 -3.01
C GLN A 331 -31.96 -2.58 -3.75
N ARG A 332 -31.69 -1.47 -3.06
CA ARG A 332 -30.96 -0.35 -3.64
C ARG A 332 -29.52 -0.75 -3.98
N GLN A 333 -28.83 -1.40 -3.09
CA GLN A 333 -27.46 -1.90 -3.31
C GLN A 333 -27.39 -2.88 -4.48
N GLN A 334 -28.33 -3.82 -4.57
CA GLN A 334 -28.41 -4.76 -5.70
C GLN A 334 -28.68 -4.04 -7.03
N ARG A 335 -29.56 -3.03 -7.05
CA ARG A 335 -29.80 -2.24 -8.27
C ARG A 335 -28.57 -1.48 -8.71
N LEU A 336 -27.87 -0.84 -7.78
CA LEU A 336 -26.63 -0.11 -8.08
C LEU A 336 -25.54 -1.05 -8.62
N LEU A 337 -25.35 -2.21 -8.01
CA LEU A 337 -24.42 -3.22 -8.49
C LEU A 337 -24.77 -3.70 -9.90
N ASN A 338 -26.02 -4.05 -10.15
CA ASN A 338 -26.47 -4.53 -11.46
C ASN A 338 -26.34 -3.47 -12.55
N ASN A 339 -26.60 -2.20 -12.25
CA ASN A 339 -26.41 -1.11 -13.21
C ASN A 339 -24.93 -0.94 -13.57
N ARG A 340 -24.05 -0.95 -12.56
CA ARG A 340 -22.60 -0.91 -12.77
C ARG A 340 -22.13 -2.07 -13.65
N HIS A 341 -22.48 -3.31 -13.32
CA HIS A 341 -22.13 -4.48 -14.13
C HIS A 341 -22.61 -4.39 -15.57
N ARG A 342 -23.81 -3.84 -15.79
CA ARG A 342 -24.34 -3.62 -17.14
C ARG A 342 -23.49 -2.60 -17.91
N GLU A 343 -23.14 -1.49 -17.28
CA GLU A 343 -22.29 -0.47 -17.90
C GLU A 343 -20.90 -0.99 -18.23
N GLU A 344 -20.27 -1.75 -17.30
CA GLU A 344 -18.97 -2.37 -17.53
C GLU A 344 -18.99 -3.36 -18.71
N SER A 345 -20.02 -4.22 -18.77
CA SER A 345 -20.18 -5.15 -19.89
C SER A 345 -20.34 -4.45 -21.22
N GLN A 346 -21.16 -3.38 -21.27
CA GLN A 346 -21.35 -2.58 -22.47
C GLN A 346 -20.09 -1.84 -22.91
N ARG A 347 -19.25 -1.36 -21.96
CA ARG A 347 -17.96 -0.72 -22.25
C ARG A 347 -16.95 -1.74 -22.80
N ALA A 348 -16.88 -2.92 -22.18
CA ALA A 348 -16.03 -4.01 -22.66
C ALA A 348 -16.39 -4.49 -24.07
N GLU A 349 -17.66 -4.46 -24.43
CA GLU A 349 -18.14 -4.78 -25.77
C GLU A 349 -17.78 -3.69 -26.79
N ARG A 350 -17.96 -2.42 -26.44
CA ARG A 350 -17.57 -1.28 -27.31
C ARG A 350 -16.07 -1.22 -27.56
N GLY A 351 -15.26 -1.42 -26.54
CA GLY A 351 -13.79 -1.47 -26.70
C GLY A 351 -13.32 -2.56 -27.68
N ARG A 352 -14.02 -3.71 -27.69
CA ARG A 352 -13.70 -4.81 -28.64
C ARG A 352 -14.12 -4.49 -30.08
N SER A 353 -15.25 -3.84 -30.30
CA SER A 353 -15.70 -3.48 -31.64
C SER A 353 -14.78 -2.44 -32.30
N VAL A 354 -14.21 -1.51 -31.52
CA VAL A 354 -13.23 -0.54 -32.03
C VAL A 354 -11.91 -1.23 -32.38
N ALA A 355 -11.41 -2.13 -31.54
CA ALA A 355 -10.16 -2.87 -31.80
C ALA A 355 -10.27 -3.81 -33.01
N GLN A 356 -11.44 -4.39 -33.26
CA GLN A 356 -11.70 -5.21 -34.45
C GLN A 356 -11.89 -4.37 -35.73
N GLY A 357 -12.41 -3.16 -35.61
CA GLY A 357 -12.56 -2.23 -36.74
C GLY A 357 -11.24 -1.64 -37.26
N GLU A 358 -10.24 -1.50 -36.38
CA GLU A 358 -8.90 -1.02 -36.76
C GLU A 358 -8.02 -2.10 -37.38
N SER A 359 -8.18 -3.37 -37.00
CA SER A 359 -7.46 -4.49 -37.59
C SER A 359 -7.90 -4.84 -39.02
N GLY A 360 -9.04 -4.31 -39.49
CA GLY A 360 -9.62 -4.55 -40.82
C GLY A 360 -9.28 -3.50 -41.88
N ARG A 361 -8.50 -2.47 -41.58
CA ARG A 361 -8.06 -1.49 -42.62
C ARG A 361 -6.85 -2.00 -43.38
N PRO A 362 -6.94 -2.30 -44.69
CA PRO A 362 -5.77 -2.65 -45.49
C PRO A 362 -4.84 -1.43 -45.60
N SER A 363 -3.57 -1.63 -45.29
CA SER A 363 -2.53 -0.61 -45.50
C SER A 363 -2.54 -0.18 -46.97
N ARG A 364 -3.00 1.01 -47.28
CA ARG A 364 -2.76 1.63 -48.58
C ARG A 364 -1.28 1.96 -48.63
N ARG A 365 -0.63 1.29 -49.57
CA ARG A 365 0.68 1.66 -50.06
C ARG A 365 0.65 3.00 -50.79
#